data_67c0ebf12f7671dc8488cb9bc4998cc3
#
_entry.id   67c0ebf12f7671dc8488cb9bc4998cc3
#
_cell.length_a   1.000
_cell.length_b   1.000
_cell.length_c   1.000
_cell.angle_alpha   90.00
_cell.angle_beta   90.00
_cell.angle_gamma   90.00
#
_symmetry.space_group_name_H-M   'P 1'
#
loop_
_entity.id
_entity.type
_entity.pdbx_description
1 polymer ?
#
loop_
_entity_poly.entity_id
_entity_poly.type
_entity_poly.pdbx_seq_one_letter_code
_entity_poly.pdbx_strand_id
1 'polypeptide(L)'
;MEGLFMRVDVNTDTGEAFGRWKICDDESLLPYVSSANVACGAHAGDPLVMESITAACARHGVGIGAHPGFPDLQGFGRREMRMSPGEIEAFIMYQVGALRVFAEHYGKTLTHVKPHGALYNMASVDEAIAKAVARGVARSTRKGETLVLVGLANSLMVDAAKKAGIPVASEGFCDRGYTSDGNLAKRGAPGALISDAREVAKRAVEMVTEGKVTALDGTRVSLKVDTICIHSDTPGALQVAACVNSALKEAGVEITGIREVVGIG
;
A
#
# COMPACT_ATOMS: atom_id res chain seq x y z
N MET A 1 -16.52 -29.43 6.51
CA MET A 1 -16.83 -28.04 6.11
C MET A 1 -15.60 -27.24 6.46
N GLU A 2 -14.73 -26.97 5.48
CA GLU A 2 -13.64 -26.01 5.66
C GLU A 2 -14.30 -24.65 5.86
N GLY A 3 -14.17 -24.10 7.07
CA GLY A 3 -14.64 -22.76 7.35
C GLY A 3 -13.92 -21.80 6.43
N LEU A 4 -14.67 -21.00 5.68
CA LEU A 4 -14.12 -19.91 4.85
C LEU A 4 -13.48 -18.90 5.81
N PHE A 5 -12.21 -19.06 6.12
CA PHE A 5 -11.46 -18.06 6.90
C PHE A 5 -11.42 -16.79 6.07
N MET A 6 -11.85 -15.67 6.68
CA MET A 6 -11.63 -14.37 6.07
C MET A 6 -10.12 -14.12 6.04
N ARG A 7 -9.62 -13.70 4.87
CA ARG A 7 -8.20 -13.39 4.65
C ARG A 7 -8.02 -11.93 4.34
N VAL A 8 -6.95 -11.36 4.85
CA VAL A 8 -6.55 -9.98 4.55
C VAL A 8 -5.04 -9.89 4.49
N ASP A 9 -4.53 -9.02 3.63
CA ASP A 9 -3.15 -8.56 3.67
C ASP A 9 -3.05 -7.32 4.56
N VAL A 10 -1.95 -7.19 5.29
CA VAL A 10 -1.60 -5.98 6.04
C VAL A 10 -0.31 -5.44 5.46
N ASN A 11 -0.37 -4.22 4.94
CA ASN A 11 0.77 -3.59 4.30
C ASN A 11 1.25 -2.33 5.02
N THR A 12 2.51 -1.98 4.84
CA THR A 12 3.10 -0.72 5.33
C THR A 12 4.02 -0.11 4.29
N ASP A 13 4.03 1.22 4.21
CA ASP A 13 5.00 1.97 3.42
C ASP A 13 6.33 1.97 4.19
N THR A 14 7.45 1.72 3.50
CA THR A 14 8.73 1.46 4.14
C THR A 14 9.90 1.83 3.24
N GLY A 15 11.12 1.88 3.81
CA GLY A 15 12.29 2.31 3.05
C GLY A 15 12.23 3.79 2.65
N GLU A 16 11.51 4.60 3.41
CA GLU A 16 11.29 6.01 3.12
C GLU A 16 12.36 6.94 3.72
N ALA A 17 13.43 6.39 4.29
CA ALA A 17 14.62 7.14 4.64
C ALA A 17 15.38 7.61 3.38
N PHE A 18 16.26 8.60 3.52
CA PHE A 18 17.13 9.06 2.43
C PHE A 18 18.44 9.61 3.00
N GLY A 19 19.57 8.99 2.67
CA GLY A 19 20.88 9.37 3.18
C GLY A 19 20.92 9.35 4.71
N ARG A 20 21.07 10.51 5.32
CA ARG A 20 21.10 10.67 6.78
C ARG A 20 19.73 10.87 7.42
N TRP A 21 18.70 11.12 6.62
CA TRP A 21 17.36 11.35 7.13
C TRP A 21 16.62 10.00 7.33
N LYS A 22 16.21 9.76 8.56
CA LYS A 22 15.34 8.64 8.93
C LYS A 22 13.98 9.20 9.34
N ILE A 23 12.91 8.57 8.86
CA ILE A 23 11.54 8.95 9.17
C ILE A 23 10.99 8.05 10.28
N CYS A 24 11.27 6.74 10.19
CA CYS A 24 10.80 5.74 11.14
C CYS A 24 11.80 4.58 11.26
N ASP A 25 11.47 3.64 12.13
CA ASP A 25 12.14 2.35 12.23
C ASP A 25 11.36 1.32 11.42
N ASP A 26 11.63 1.27 10.12
CA ASP A 26 10.91 0.43 9.17
C ASP A 26 10.95 -1.06 9.54
N GLU A 27 12.09 -1.56 10.01
CA GLU A 27 12.28 -2.99 10.30
C GLU A 27 11.42 -3.45 11.49
N SER A 28 11.17 -2.58 12.47
CA SER A 28 10.35 -2.92 13.64
C SER A 28 8.89 -3.23 13.30
N LEU A 29 8.38 -2.77 12.16
CA LEU A 29 7.01 -3.01 11.71
C LEU A 29 6.84 -4.35 10.99
N LEU A 30 7.90 -4.89 10.39
CA LEU A 30 7.84 -6.08 9.55
C LEU A 30 7.24 -7.33 10.24
N PRO A 31 7.42 -7.57 11.56
CA PRO A 31 6.77 -8.69 12.25
C PRO A 31 5.23 -8.63 12.30
N TYR A 32 4.64 -7.46 12.04
CA TYR A 32 3.19 -7.23 12.17
C TYR A 32 2.46 -7.10 10.84
N VAL A 33 3.20 -7.15 9.72
CA VAL A 33 2.65 -6.97 8.37
C VAL A 33 2.96 -8.16 7.48
N SER A 34 2.20 -8.35 6.41
CA SER A 34 2.42 -9.39 5.40
C SER A 34 3.03 -8.85 4.12
N SER A 35 2.94 -7.53 3.88
CA SER A 35 3.48 -6.85 2.70
C SER A 35 4.17 -5.53 3.06
N ALA A 36 5.24 -5.21 2.34
CA ALA A 36 6.00 -3.97 2.49
C ALA A 36 6.08 -3.24 1.15
N ASN A 37 5.67 -1.96 1.13
CA ASN A 37 5.75 -1.10 -0.04
C ASN A 37 7.07 -0.31 0.04
N VAL A 38 8.08 -0.73 -0.72
CA VAL A 38 9.44 -0.18 -0.61
C VAL A 38 9.62 1.02 -1.53
N ALA A 39 10.00 2.17 -0.95
CA ALA A 39 10.28 3.39 -1.70
C ALA A 39 11.44 3.16 -2.71
N CYS A 40 11.31 3.72 -3.91
CA CYS A 40 12.14 3.40 -5.07
C CYS A 40 12.99 4.59 -5.56
N GLY A 41 13.37 5.49 -4.66
CA GLY A 41 14.33 6.57 -4.94
C GLY A 41 13.75 7.85 -5.52
N ALA A 42 12.44 7.93 -5.78
CA ALA A 42 11.82 9.11 -6.40
C ALA A 42 11.27 10.11 -5.37
N HIS A 43 10.46 9.65 -4.43
CA HIS A 43 9.93 10.45 -3.34
C HIS A 43 10.71 10.28 -2.03
N ALA A 44 11.32 9.11 -1.88
CA ALA A 44 12.14 8.69 -0.76
C ALA A 44 12.92 7.42 -1.16
N GLY A 45 13.75 6.92 -0.25
CA GLY A 45 14.60 5.75 -0.50
C GLY A 45 15.84 6.09 -1.33
N ASP A 46 16.96 5.55 -0.93
CA ASP A 46 18.18 5.56 -1.73
C ASP A 46 18.65 4.11 -1.93
N PRO A 47 19.72 3.85 -2.73
CA PRO A 47 20.14 2.47 -2.99
C PRO A 47 20.45 1.65 -1.74
N LEU A 48 21.06 2.25 -0.71
CA LEU A 48 21.41 1.55 0.54
C LEU A 48 20.15 1.28 1.38
N VAL A 49 19.20 2.20 1.40
CA VAL A 49 17.91 2.03 2.07
C VAL A 49 17.11 0.93 1.39
N MET A 50 17.02 0.95 0.05
CA MET A 50 16.34 -0.12 -0.73
C MET A 50 16.97 -1.49 -0.45
N GLU A 51 18.28 -1.59 -0.44
CA GLU A 51 19.00 -2.84 -0.15
C GLU A 51 18.68 -3.32 1.26
N SER A 52 18.86 -2.47 2.27
CA SER A 52 18.67 -2.81 3.68
C SER A 52 17.26 -3.31 3.98
N ILE A 53 16.23 -2.57 3.51
CA ILE A 53 14.85 -2.94 3.79
C ILE A 53 14.41 -4.19 3.00
N THR A 54 14.90 -4.35 1.77
CA THR A 54 14.65 -5.56 0.97
C THR A 54 15.24 -6.80 1.66
N ALA A 55 16.46 -6.69 2.19
CA ALA A 55 17.09 -7.75 2.99
C ALA A 55 16.28 -8.06 4.26
N ALA A 56 15.77 -7.04 4.95
CA ALA A 56 14.93 -7.21 6.13
C ALA A 56 13.61 -7.92 5.76
N CYS A 57 12.91 -7.50 4.73
CA CYS A 57 11.71 -8.17 4.24
C CYS A 57 11.96 -9.64 3.90
N ALA A 58 13.09 -9.95 3.25
CA ALA A 58 13.46 -11.32 2.92
C ALA A 58 13.67 -12.19 4.17
N ARG A 59 14.30 -11.63 5.23
CA ARG A 59 14.49 -12.32 6.53
C ARG A 59 13.19 -12.58 7.26
N HIS A 60 12.28 -11.62 7.24
CA HIS A 60 10.98 -11.71 7.91
C HIS A 60 9.90 -12.44 7.11
N GLY A 61 10.18 -12.83 5.85
CA GLY A 61 9.20 -13.50 5.00
C GLY A 61 8.06 -12.57 4.52
N VAL A 62 8.26 -11.26 4.58
CA VAL A 62 7.30 -10.24 4.16
C VAL A 62 7.34 -10.05 2.65
N GLY A 63 6.18 -9.95 2.01
CA GLY A 63 6.06 -9.69 0.58
C GLY A 63 6.65 -8.34 0.19
N ILE A 64 7.46 -8.29 -0.86
CA ILE A 64 8.13 -7.07 -1.31
C ILE A 64 7.38 -6.46 -2.48
N GLY A 65 6.89 -5.24 -2.32
CA GLY A 65 6.24 -4.45 -3.36
C GLY A 65 6.98 -3.16 -3.65
N ALA A 66 6.88 -2.68 -4.89
CA ALA A 66 7.44 -1.40 -5.26
C ALA A 66 6.47 -0.25 -4.91
N HIS A 67 7.04 0.83 -4.37
CA HIS A 67 6.30 2.02 -3.96
C HIS A 67 6.70 3.25 -4.80
N PRO A 68 6.35 3.27 -6.12
CA PRO A 68 6.74 4.35 -7.00
C PRO A 68 5.95 5.63 -6.72
N GLY A 69 6.66 6.75 -6.61
CA GLY A 69 6.08 8.08 -6.45
C GLY A 69 6.53 9.06 -7.51
N PHE A 70 6.02 10.29 -7.48
CA PHE A 70 6.55 11.38 -8.27
C PHE A 70 7.99 11.73 -7.86
N PRO A 71 8.82 12.31 -8.77
CA PRO A 71 10.19 12.73 -8.47
C PRO A 71 10.22 14.00 -7.60
N ASP A 72 9.83 13.87 -6.36
CA ASP A 72 9.59 14.97 -5.42
C ASP A 72 10.14 14.65 -4.03
N LEU A 73 11.47 14.54 -3.92
CA LEU A 73 12.14 14.28 -2.63
C LEU A 73 11.81 15.34 -1.57
N GLN A 74 11.81 16.64 -1.93
CA GLN A 74 11.53 17.72 -0.97
C GLN A 74 10.09 17.73 -0.48
N GLY A 75 9.14 17.32 -1.33
CA GLY A 75 7.71 17.24 -0.99
C GLY A 75 7.27 15.84 -0.58
N PHE A 76 8.23 14.90 -0.47
CA PHE A 76 7.95 13.51 -0.11
C PHE A 76 6.90 12.88 -1.04
N GLY A 77 6.94 13.22 -2.35
CA GLY A 77 5.97 12.72 -3.32
C GLY A 77 4.51 13.15 -3.08
N ARG A 78 4.27 14.10 -2.15
CA ARG A 78 2.91 14.53 -1.77
C ARG A 78 2.42 15.77 -2.50
N ARG A 79 3.27 16.41 -3.32
CA ARG A 79 2.87 17.51 -4.20
C ARG A 79 2.36 16.95 -5.53
N GLU A 80 1.23 17.45 -5.99
CA GLU A 80 0.69 17.10 -7.30
C GLU A 80 1.65 17.57 -8.42
N MET A 81 1.96 16.68 -9.33
CA MET A 81 2.83 16.95 -10.48
C MET A 81 2.11 16.62 -11.78
N ARG A 82 2.24 17.51 -12.77
CA ARG A 82 1.72 17.27 -14.12
C ARG A 82 2.74 16.48 -14.91
N MET A 83 2.40 15.23 -15.22
CA MET A 83 3.16 14.36 -16.10
C MET A 83 2.22 13.78 -17.15
N SER A 84 2.72 13.57 -18.35
CA SER A 84 1.97 12.87 -19.40
C SER A 84 1.77 11.39 -18.99
N PRO A 85 0.75 10.71 -19.53
CA PRO A 85 0.56 9.27 -19.29
C PRO A 85 1.81 8.44 -19.61
N GLY A 86 2.51 8.75 -20.69
CA GLY A 86 3.75 8.06 -21.08
C GLY A 86 4.89 8.25 -20.10
N GLU A 87 5.04 9.44 -19.53
CA GLU A 87 6.03 9.71 -18.49
C GLU A 87 5.70 8.93 -17.20
N ILE A 88 4.43 8.89 -16.79
CA ILE A 88 4.00 8.11 -15.61
C ILE A 88 4.32 6.62 -15.81
N GLU A 89 3.98 6.06 -16.98
CA GLU A 89 4.27 4.67 -17.31
C GLU A 89 5.78 4.36 -17.23
N ALA A 90 6.60 5.18 -17.88
CA ALA A 90 8.05 4.99 -17.90
C ALA A 90 8.66 5.15 -16.49
N PHE A 91 8.14 6.09 -15.71
CA PHE A 91 8.63 6.36 -14.37
C PHE A 91 8.30 5.25 -13.37
N ILE A 92 7.12 4.63 -13.52
CA ILE A 92 6.76 3.42 -12.76
C ILE A 92 7.70 2.26 -13.13
N MET A 93 7.92 2.02 -14.44
CA MET A 93 8.83 0.97 -14.89
C MET A 93 10.25 1.15 -14.36
N TYR A 94 10.75 2.38 -14.36
CA TYR A 94 12.08 2.72 -13.84
C TYR A 94 12.19 2.35 -12.35
N GLN A 95 11.23 2.78 -11.53
CA GLN A 95 11.23 2.57 -10.10
C GLN A 95 11.04 1.08 -9.73
N VAL A 96 10.10 0.40 -10.38
CA VAL A 96 9.90 -1.05 -10.21
C VAL A 96 11.14 -1.84 -10.61
N GLY A 97 11.79 -1.44 -11.72
CA GLY A 97 13.04 -2.05 -12.17
C GLY A 97 14.19 -1.87 -11.19
N ALA A 98 14.31 -0.70 -10.59
CA ALA A 98 15.34 -0.41 -9.59
C ALA A 98 15.20 -1.32 -8.36
N LEU A 99 14.00 -1.44 -7.78
CA LEU A 99 13.79 -2.28 -6.61
C LEU A 99 13.94 -3.77 -6.93
N ARG A 100 13.54 -4.20 -8.13
CA ARG A 100 13.57 -5.60 -8.53
C ARG A 100 14.97 -6.22 -8.41
N VAL A 101 16.01 -5.49 -8.77
CA VAL A 101 17.39 -5.96 -8.68
C VAL A 101 17.77 -6.34 -7.24
N PHE A 102 17.35 -5.53 -6.28
CA PHE A 102 17.59 -5.82 -4.86
C PHE A 102 16.78 -7.05 -4.40
N ALA A 103 15.50 -7.15 -4.79
CA ALA A 103 14.69 -8.31 -4.43
C ALA A 103 15.28 -9.62 -4.98
N GLU A 104 15.69 -9.63 -6.26
CA GLU A 104 16.32 -10.79 -6.91
C GLU A 104 17.66 -11.17 -6.25
N HIS A 105 18.44 -10.19 -5.80
CA HIS A 105 19.69 -10.44 -5.07
C HIS A 105 19.46 -11.25 -3.79
N TYR A 106 18.35 -11.05 -3.10
CA TYR A 106 17.96 -11.79 -1.91
C TYR A 106 17.04 -13.00 -2.22
N GLY A 107 16.98 -13.46 -3.48
CA GLY A 107 16.20 -14.62 -3.89
C GLY A 107 14.69 -14.44 -3.79
N LYS A 108 14.21 -13.18 -3.84
CA LYS A 108 12.79 -12.82 -3.80
C LYS A 108 12.33 -12.25 -5.12
N THR A 109 11.03 -12.32 -5.37
CA THR A 109 10.36 -11.63 -6.48
C THR A 109 9.45 -10.53 -5.93
N LEU A 110 9.21 -9.50 -6.70
CA LEU A 110 8.21 -8.49 -6.34
C LEU A 110 6.81 -9.11 -6.39
N THR A 111 6.00 -8.78 -5.41
CA THR A 111 4.62 -9.28 -5.29
C THR A 111 3.58 -8.28 -5.80
N HIS A 112 3.85 -6.97 -5.62
CA HIS A 112 2.88 -5.93 -5.90
C HIS A 112 3.54 -4.57 -6.23
N VAL A 113 2.71 -3.65 -6.68
CA VAL A 113 3.07 -2.24 -6.88
C VAL A 113 1.98 -1.39 -6.24
N LYS A 114 2.36 -0.49 -5.34
CA LYS A 114 1.50 0.51 -4.72
C LYS A 114 2.04 1.89 -5.02
N PRO A 115 1.38 2.73 -5.83
CA PRO A 115 1.82 4.12 -6.03
C PRO A 115 1.86 4.89 -4.70
N HIS A 116 2.79 5.83 -4.58
CA HIS A 116 2.92 6.66 -3.39
C HIS A 116 2.22 8.01 -3.53
N GLY A 117 1.70 8.52 -2.43
CA GLY A 117 1.38 9.92 -2.20
C GLY A 117 0.44 10.56 -3.23
N ALA A 118 0.89 11.65 -3.86
CA ALA A 118 0.07 12.37 -4.82
C ALA A 118 -0.27 11.53 -6.06
N LEU A 119 0.65 10.68 -6.55
CA LEU A 119 0.38 9.79 -7.67
C LEU A 119 -0.77 8.82 -7.35
N TYR A 120 -0.79 8.24 -6.16
CA TYR A 120 -1.86 7.36 -5.68
C TYR A 120 -3.20 8.08 -5.61
N ASN A 121 -3.22 9.27 -4.97
CA ASN A 121 -4.44 10.04 -4.79
C ASN A 121 -5.02 10.53 -6.12
N MET A 122 -4.17 11.02 -7.04
CA MET A 122 -4.58 11.47 -8.37
C MET A 122 -5.10 10.27 -9.19
N ALA A 123 -4.42 9.13 -9.18
CA ALA A 123 -4.89 7.92 -9.87
C ALA A 123 -6.21 7.38 -9.32
N SER A 124 -6.54 7.69 -8.07
CA SER A 124 -7.81 7.28 -7.47
C SER A 124 -9.02 8.00 -8.05
N VAL A 125 -8.84 9.21 -8.60
CA VAL A 125 -9.93 10.10 -9.06
C VAL A 125 -9.77 10.59 -10.51
N ASP A 126 -8.65 10.33 -11.17
CA ASP A 126 -8.39 10.72 -12.57
C ASP A 126 -8.19 9.46 -13.43
N GLU A 127 -9.08 9.29 -14.41
CA GLU A 127 -9.09 8.10 -15.28
C GLU A 127 -7.83 7.99 -16.16
N ALA A 128 -7.27 9.11 -16.64
CA ALA A 128 -6.09 9.10 -17.49
C ALA A 128 -4.86 8.67 -16.70
N ILE A 129 -4.71 9.17 -15.48
CA ILE A 129 -3.63 8.81 -14.55
C ILE A 129 -3.81 7.35 -14.11
N ALA A 130 -5.03 6.93 -13.73
CA ALA A 130 -5.35 5.55 -13.36
C ALA A 130 -4.93 4.54 -14.45
N LYS A 131 -5.29 4.84 -15.70
CA LYS A 131 -4.90 4.01 -16.86
C LYS A 131 -3.37 4.00 -17.07
N ALA A 132 -2.70 5.14 -16.88
CA ALA A 132 -1.24 5.21 -17.01
C ALA A 132 -0.54 4.39 -15.93
N VAL A 133 -1.02 4.47 -14.68
CA VAL A 133 -0.52 3.62 -13.58
C VAL A 133 -0.70 2.14 -13.91
N ALA A 134 -1.90 1.72 -14.30
CA ALA A 134 -2.18 0.33 -14.66
C ALA A 134 -1.25 -0.15 -15.79
N ARG A 135 -1.08 0.63 -16.86
CA ARG A 135 -0.16 0.29 -17.96
C ARG A 135 1.30 0.24 -17.52
N GLY A 136 1.73 1.16 -16.64
CA GLY A 136 3.09 1.14 -16.07
C GLY A 136 3.36 -0.15 -15.31
N VAL A 137 2.40 -0.63 -14.51
CA VAL A 137 2.51 -1.91 -13.79
C VAL A 137 2.53 -3.09 -14.77
N ALA A 138 1.61 -3.12 -15.74
CA ALA A 138 1.60 -4.18 -16.77
C ALA A 138 2.92 -4.28 -17.51
N ARG A 139 3.48 -3.14 -17.93
CA ARG A 139 4.79 -3.07 -18.65
C ARG A 139 5.98 -3.43 -17.75
N SER A 140 5.82 -3.31 -16.43
CA SER A 140 6.84 -3.71 -15.45
C SER A 140 6.83 -5.21 -15.17
N THR A 141 5.74 -5.91 -15.51
CA THR A 141 5.58 -7.35 -15.25
C THR A 141 6.40 -8.16 -16.26
N ARG A 142 7.21 -9.09 -15.79
CA ARG A 142 8.01 -10.00 -16.65
C ARG A 142 7.20 -11.25 -17.02
N LYS A 143 7.64 -11.95 -18.06
CA LYS A 143 7.04 -13.24 -18.44
C LYS A 143 7.14 -14.24 -17.26
N GLY A 144 6.00 -14.80 -16.87
CA GLY A 144 5.91 -15.75 -15.75
C GLY A 144 5.84 -15.10 -14.37
N GLU A 145 5.86 -13.76 -14.29
CA GLU A 145 5.64 -13.00 -13.07
C GLU A 145 4.20 -12.47 -13.04
N THR A 146 3.70 -12.22 -11.85
CA THR A 146 2.42 -11.54 -11.66
C THR A 146 2.59 -10.48 -10.60
N LEU A 147 2.38 -9.21 -10.96
CA LEU A 147 2.36 -8.08 -10.04
C LEU A 147 0.93 -7.68 -9.74
N VAL A 148 0.60 -7.54 -8.45
CA VAL A 148 -0.69 -7.02 -8.00
C VAL A 148 -0.63 -5.50 -7.93
N LEU A 149 -1.57 -4.78 -8.54
CA LEU A 149 -1.69 -3.34 -8.30
C LEU A 149 -2.50 -3.09 -7.02
N VAL A 150 -1.93 -2.35 -6.08
CA VAL A 150 -2.63 -1.93 -4.86
C VAL A 150 -3.23 -0.55 -5.06
N GLY A 151 -4.53 -0.40 -4.87
CA GLY A 151 -5.24 0.86 -5.04
C GLY A 151 -6.37 1.04 -4.03
N LEU A 152 -6.72 2.30 -3.76
CA LEU A 152 -7.82 2.65 -2.86
C LEU A 152 -9.10 1.91 -3.29
N ALA A 153 -9.75 1.27 -2.34
CA ALA A 153 -11.02 0.59 -2.60
C ALA A 153 -12.04 1.56 -3.23
N ASN A 154 -12.79 1.06 -4.21
CA ASN A 154 -13.77 1.83 -4.99
C ASN A 154 -13.19 2.96 -5.87
N SER A 155 -11.88 3.01 -6.11
CA SER A 155 -11.24 4.05 -6.91
C SER A 155 -11.19 3.74 -8.42
N LEU A 156 -10.99 4.79 -9.22
CA LEU A 156 -10.74 4.65 -10.66
C LEU A 156 -9.47 3.85 -10.96
N MET A 157 -8.48 3.84 -10.05
CA MET A 157 -7.25 3.05 -10.21
C MET A 157 -7.54 1.55 -10.14
N VAL A 158 -8.38 1.12 -9.20
CA VAL A 158 -8.85 -0.28 -9.09
C VAL A 158 -9.63 -0.68 -10.33
N ASP A 159 -10.52 0.18 -10.81
CA ASP A 159 -11.30 -0.07 -12.02
C ASP A 159 -10.43 -0.16 -13.29
N ALA A 160 -9.45 0.71 -13.42
CA ALA A 160 -8.52 0.70 -14.54
C ALA A 160 -7.69 -0.60 -14.57
N ALA A 161 -7.22 -1.07 -13.41
CA ALA A 161 -6.50 -2.34 -13.30
C ALA A 161 -7.38 -3.53 -13.72
N LYS A 162 -8.61 -3.62 -13.20
CA LYS A 162 -9.57 -4.67 -13.58
C LYS A 162 -9.84 -4.68 -15.08
N LYS A 163 -10.09 -3.51 -15.68
CA LYS A 163 -10.32 -3.37 -17.14
C LYS A 163 -9.11 -3.78 -17.97
N ALA A 164 -7.91 -3.60 -17.44
CA ALA A 164 -6.65 -4.00 -18.08
C ALA A 164 -6.27 -5.47 -17.83
N GLY A 165 -7.05 -6.23 -17.08
CA GLY A 165 -6.75 -7.62 -16.71
C GLY A 165 -5.56 -7.76 -15.76
N ILE A 166 -5.23 -6.71 -15.01
CA ILE A 166 -4.15 -6.71 -14.03
C ILE A 166 -4.75 -7.12 -12.69
N PRO A 167 -4.15 -8.09 -11.97
CA PRO A 167 -4.55 -8.40 -10.61
C PRO A 167 -4.49 -7.16 -9.74
N VAL A 168 -5.52 -6.96 -8.92
CA VAL A 168 -5.64 -5.76 -8.10
C VAL A 168 -6.09 -6.12 -6.69
N ALA A 169 -5.51 -5.45 -5.70
CA ALA A 169 -5.95 -5.47 -4.31
C ALA A 169 -6.56 -4.12 -3.93
N SER A 170 -7.77 -4.16 -3.40
CA SER A 170 -8.48 -3.00 -2.89
C SER A 170 -7.97 -2.66 -1.49
N GLU A 171 -7.43 -1.45 -1.32
CA GLU A 171 -6.80 -1.01 -0.08
C GLU A 171 -7.75 -0.20 0.80
N GLY A 172 -7.71 -0.48 2.11
CA GLY A 172 -8.34 0.33 3.14
C GLY A 172 -7.31 0.93 4.10
N PHE A 173 -7.61 2.12 4.63
CA PHE A 173 -6.77 2.84 5.58
C PHE A 173 -7.49 2.95 6.93
N CYS A 174 -7.12 2.12 7.89
CA CYS A 174 -7.77 2.11 9.19
C CYS A 174 -7.43 3.33 10.07
N ASP A 175 -6.29 3.97 9.82
CA ASP A 175 -5.77 5.16 10.51
C ASP A 175 -6.19 6.50 9.86
N ARG A 176 -7.06 6.44 8.82
CA ARG A 176 -7.51 7.62 8.06
C ARG A 176 -9.02 7.83 8.18
N GLY A 177 -9.42 9.12 8.23
CA GLY A 177 -10.81 9.52 8.06
C GLY A 177 -11.26 9.37 6.61
N TYR A 178 -12.51 8.96 6.42
CA TYR A 178 -13.17 8.86 5.12
C TYR A 178 -14.27 9.90 4.98
N THR A 179 -14.53 10.31 3.77
CA THR A 179 -15.70 11.11 3.39
C THR A 179 -16.87 10.18 3.02
N SER A 180 -18.10 10.69 2.99
CA SER A 180 -19.32 9.91 2.70
C SER A 180 -19.35 9.29 1.31
N ASP A 181 -18.53 9.77 0.38
CA ASP A 181 -18.33 9.19 -0.95
C ASP A 181 -17.26 8.08 -1.00
N GLY A 182 -16.66 7.72 0.16
CA GLY A 182 -15.66 6.66 0.26
C GLY A 182 -14.22 7.08 -0.06
N ASN A 183 -13.97 8.36 -0.27
CA ASN A 183 -12.62 8.88 -0.46
C ASN A 183 -11.93 9.19 0.90
N LEU A 184 -10.60 9.29 0.88
CA LEU A 184 -9.85 9.71 2.05
C LEU A 184 -10.04 11.21 2.30
N ALA A 185 -10.30 11.59 3.55
CA ALA A 185 -10.31 12.98 3.96
C ALA A 185 -8.94 13.64 3.69
N LYS A 186 -8.95 14.92 3.26
CA LYS A 186 -7.70 15.65 3.01
C LYS A 186 -6.86 15.72 4.28
N ARG A 187 -5.56 15.43 4.19
CA ARG A 187 -4.62 15.59 5.32
C ARG A 187 -4.70 17.02 5.86
N GLY A 188 -4.75 17.17 7.18
CA GLY A 188 -4.96 18.46 7.85
C GLY A 188 -6.41 18.82 8.16
N ALA A 189 -7.40 18.13 7.60
CA ALA A 189 -8.78 18.27 8.04
C ALA A 189 -8.99 17.63 9.42
N PRO A 190 -9.89 18.14 10.26
CA PRO A 190 -10.24 17.51 11.53
C PRO A 190 -10.68 16.06 11.34
N GLY A 191 -10.12 15.14 12.10
CA GLY A 191 -10.42 13.71 12.01
C GLY A 191 -9.81 12.96 10.80
N ALA A 192 -9.01 13.63 9.96
CA ALA A 192 -8.37 13.00 8.81
C ALA A 192 -7.31 11.96 9.19
N LEU A 193 -6.73 12.06 10.38
CA LEU A 193 -5.79 11.09 10.95
C LEU A 193 -6.34 10.58 12.28
N ILE A 194 -6.26 9.28 12.50
CA ILE A 194 -6.69 8.59 13.72
C ILE A 194 -5.43 7.96 14.31
N SER A 195 -5.07 8.37 15.54
CA SER A 195 -3.83 7.95 16.20
C SER A 195 -4.04 7.01 17.39
N ASP A 196 -5.28 6.87 17.87
CA ASP A 196 -5.59 5.91 18.94
C ASP A 196 -5.51 4.48 18.38
N ALA A 197 -4.55 3.70 18.88
CA ALA A 197 -4.28 2.37 18.38
C ALA A 197 -5.45 1.39 18.51
N ARG A 198 -6.29 1.55 19.54
CA ARG A 198 -7.46 0.68 19.76
C ARG A 198 -8.57 1.04 18.77
N GLU A 199 -8.78 2.33 18.53
CA GLU A 199 -9.76 2.79 17.52
C GLU A 199 -9.34 2.35 16.12
N VAL A 200 -8.05 2.49 15.77
CA VAL A 200 -7.50 2.03 14.49
C VAL A 200 -7.69 0.52 14.32
N ALA A 201 -7.39 -0.26 15.36
CA ALA A 201 -7.56 -1.72 15.33
C ALA A 201 -9.04 -2.12 15.16
N LYS A 202 -9.96 -1.47 15.89
CA LYS A 202 -11.40 -1.69 15.74
C LYS A 202 -11.87 -1.41 14.31
N ARG A 203 -11.42 -0.30 13.71
CA ARG A 203 -11.75 0.06 12.33
C ARG A 203 -11.20 -0.94 11.31
N ALA A 204 -9.98 -1.47 11.54
CA ALA A 204 -9.42 -2.51 10.68
C ALA A 204 -10.28 -3.77 10.69
N VAL A 205 -10.70 -4.23 11.87
CA VAL A 205 -11.62 -5.38 12.00
C VAL A 205 -12.94 -5.11 11.28
N GLU A 206 -13.55 -3.93 11.51
CA GLU A 206 -14.81 -3.54 10.85
C GLU A 206 -14.70 -3.53 9.31
N MET A 207 -13.62 -2.96 8.77
CA MET A 207 -13.39 -2.95 7.32
C MET A 207 -13.30 -4.36 6.73
N VAL A 208 -12.60 -5.27 7.43
CA VAL A 208 -12.40 -6.63 6.94
C VAL A 208 -13.65 -7.51 7.13
N THR A 209 -14.28 -7.45 8.31
CA THR A 209 -15.39 -8.37 8.66
C THR A 209 -16.75 -7.91 8.15
N GLU A 210 -16.96 -6.59 8.08
CA GLU A 210 -18.26 -6.03 7.65
C GLU A 210 -18.21 -5.41 6.25
N GLY A 211 -17.03 -5.22 5.68
CA GLY A 211 -16.85 -4.53 4.40
C GLY A 211 -17.34 -3.08 4.43
N LYS A 212 -17.13 -2.39 5.54
CA LYS A 212 -17.64 -1.03 5.77
C LYS A 212 -16.64 -0.17 6.55
N VAL A 213 -16.79 1.14 6.39
CA VAL A 213 -16.09 2.14 7.20
C VAL A 213 -17.06 3.25 7.59
N THR A 214 -16.88 3.82 8.79
CA THR A 214 -17.64 5.01 9.21
C THR A 214 -16.91 6.26 8.74
N ALA A 215 -17.55 7.09 7.92
CA ALA A 215 -17.06 8.38 7.45
C ALA A 215 -17.09 9.43 8.57
N LEU A 216 -16.43 10.57 8.36
CA LEU A 216 -16.33 11.66 9.34
C LEU A 216 -17.69 12.26 9.73
N ASP A 217 -18.68 12.22 8.84
CA ASP A 217 -20.06 12.67 9.08
C ASP A 217 -20.97 11.60 9.71
N GLY A 218 -20.41 10.41 10.04
CA GLY A 218 -21.15 9.28 10.59
C GLY A 218 -21.78 8.35 9.55
N THR A 219 -21.67 8.66 8.26
CA THR A 219 -22.19 7.79 7.19
C THR A 219 -21.46 6.46 7.14
N ARG A 220 -22.19 5.35 7.02
CA ARG A 220 -21.63 4.00 6.80
C ARG A 220 -21.37 3.78 5.31
N VAL A 221 -20.11 3.75 4.92
CA VAL A 221 -19.67 3.54 3.52
C VAL A 221 -19.31 2.08 3.31
N SER A 222 -19.82 1.47 2.24
CA SER A 222 -19.41 0.12 1.83
C SER A 222 -17.97 0.17 1.29
N LEU A 223 -17.08 -0.62 1.88
CA LEU A 223 -15.65 -0.63 1.57
C LEU A 223 -15.10 -2.05 1.68
N LYS A 224 -15.22 -2.83 0.61
CA LYS A 224 -14.59 -4.16 0.56
C LYS A 224 -13.09 -3.99 0.36
N VAL A 225 -12.30 -4.54 1.27
CA VAL A 225 -10.84 -4.43 1.25
C VAL A 225 -10.18 -5.80 1.12
N ASP A 226 -9.07 -5.85 0.40
CA ASP A 226 -8.18 -7.00 0.27
C ASP A 226 -6.91 -6.79 1.10
N THR A 227 -6.54 -5.52 1.35
CA THR A 227 -5.37 -5.14 2.14
C THR A 227 -5.65 -3.93 3.02
N ILE A 228 -5.07 -3.90 4.22
CA ILE A 228 -5.12 -2.79 5.17
C ILE A 228 -3.76 -2.14 5.26
N CYS A 229 -3.69 -0.83 5.01
CA CYS A 229 -2.46 -0.06 5.17
C CYS A 229 -2.30 0.47 6.59
N ILE A 230 -1.07 0.37 7.10
CA ILE A 230 -0.61 1.02 8.33
C ILE A 230 0.55 1.92 7.97
N HIS A 231 0.39 3.23 8.21
CA HIS A 231 1.45 4.19 7.91
C HIS A 231 2.59 4.11 8.92
N SER A 232 3.82 3.98 8.44
CA SER A 232 5.04 3.93 9.26
C SER A 232 5.47 5.30 9.79
N ASP A 233 5.14 6.38 9.08
CA ASP A 233 5.50 7.77 9.40
C ASP A 233 4.61 8.41 10.49
N THR A 234 3.67 7.66 11.05
CA THR A 234 2.78 8.14 12.13
C THR A 234 3.40 7.84 13.50
N PRO A 235 3.43 8.81 14.44
CA PRO A 235 3.86 8.54 15.81
C PRO A 235 3.07 7.37 16.43
N GLY A 236 3.78 6.39 16.99
CA GLY A 236 3.14 5.19 17.57
C GLY A 236 2.82 4.10 16.56
N ALA A 237 3.29 4.17 15.32
CA ALA A 237 3.04 3.19 14.26
C ALA A 237 3.27 1.74 14.68
N LEU A 238 4.31 1.46 15.45
CA LEU A 238 4.60 0.12 15.98
C LEU A 238 3.47 -0.39 16.89
N GLN A 239 2.97 0.45 17.77
CA GLN A 239 1.86 0.09 18.67
C GLN A 239 0.57 -0.12 17.87
N VAL A 240 0.31 0.72 16.88
CA VAL A 240 -0.84 0.58 15.96
C VAL A 240 -0.75 -0.75 15.21
N ALA A 241 0.40 -1.07 14.61
CA ALA A 241 0.60 -2.31 13.88
C ALA A 241 0.39 -3.56 14.75
N ALA A 242 0.94 -3.55 15.97
CA ALA A 242 0.74 -4.64 16.93
C ALA A 242 -0.73 -4.80 17.33
N CYS A 243 -1.44 -3.69 17.62
CA CYS A 243 -2.87 -3.71 17.95
C CYS A 243 -3.74 -4.21 16.78
N VAL A 244 -3.49 -3.74 15.56
CA VAL A 244 -4.24 -4.18 14.36
C VAL A 244 -4.02 -5.67 14.12
N ASN A 245 -2.76 -6.13 14.15
CA ASN A 245 -2.42 -7.54 13.95
C ASN A 245 -3.11 -8.45 14.98
N SER A 246 -3.09 -8.07 16.27
CA SER A 246 -3.76 -8.82 17.36
C SER A 246 -5.27 -8.86 17.15
N ALA A 247 -5.89 -7.70 16.92
CA ALA A 247 -7.34 -7.59 16.78
C ALA A 247 -7.89 -8.37 15.58
N LEU A 248 -7.18 -8.35 14.44
CA LEU A 248 -7.57 -9.16 13.27
C LEU A 248 -7.52 -10.65 13.58
N LYS A 249 -6.45 -11.13 14.23
CA LYS A 249 -6.32 -12.54 14.66
C LYS A 249 -7.40 -12.94 15.66
N GLU A 250 -7.67 -12.10 16.65
CA GLU A 250 -8.74 -12.31 17.63
C GLU A 250 -10.13 -12.37 16.99
N ALA A 251 -10.34 -11.63 15.90
CA ALA A 251 -11.56 -11.67 15.10
C ALA A 251 -11.65 -12.89 14.16
N GLY A 252 -10.67 -13.81 14.18
CA GLY A 252 -10.63 -14.99 13.32
C GLY A 252 -10.25 -14.69 11.87
N VAL A 253 -9.59 -13.56 11.61
CA VAL A 253 -9.09 -13.19 10.29
C VAL A 253 -7.66 -13.70 10.11
N GLU A 254 -7.40 -14.41 9.03
CA GLU A 254 -6.07 -14.86 8.63
C GLU A 254 -5.33 -13.71 7.93
N ILE A 255 -4.18 -13.29 8.49
CA ILE A 255 -3.28 -12.34 7.85
C ILE A 255 -2.34 -13.11 6.95
N THR A 256 -2.39 -12.85 5.65
CA THR A 256 -1.57 -13.57 4.64
C THR A 256 -1.09 -12.62 3.54
N GLY A 257 -0.18 -13.11 2.67
CA GLY A 257 0.40 -12.31 1.61
C GLY A 257 -0.63 -11.84 0.57
N ILE A 258 -0.39 -10.68 -0.02
CA ILE A 258 -1.32 -10.04 -0.94
C ILE A 258 -1.71 -10.92 -2.14
N ARG A 259 -0.79 -11.74 -2.66
CA ARG A 259 -1.09 -12.68 -3.76
C ARG A 259 -2.12 -13.72 -3.36
N GLU A 260 -2.01 -14.28 -2.15
CA GLU A 260 -2.93 -15.29 -1.64
C GLU A 260 -4.33 -14.70 -1.43
N VAL A 261 -4.41 -13.45 -0.92
CA VAL A 261 -5.68 -12.75 -0.74
C VAL A 261 -6.41 -12.56 -2.06
N VAL A 262 -5.70 -12.19 -3.13
CA VAL A 262 -6.32 -11.99 -4.46
C VAL A 262 -6.40 -13.28 -5.30
N GLY A 263 -6.10 -14.45 -4.72
CA GLY A 263 -6.25 -15.76 -5.37
C GLY A 263 -5.18 -16.07 -6.43
N ILE A 264 -3.97 -15.52 -6.27
CA ILE A 264 -2.81 -15.80 -7.11
C ILE A 264 -1.79 -16.54 -6.26
N GLY A 265 -1.73 -17.84 -6.44
CA GLY A 265 -0.78 -18.73 -5.77
C GLY A 265 0.38 -19.11 -6.68
#